data_19516dd4877ac6ff3e0976e13caab183
#
_entry.id   19516dd4877ac6ff3e0976e13caab183
#
_cell.length_a   1.000
_cell.length_b   1.000
_cell.length_c   1.000
_cell.angle_alpha   90.00
_cell.angle_beta   90.00
_cell.angle_gamma   90.00
#
_symmetry.space_group_name_H-M   'P 1'
#
loop_
_entity.id
_entity.type
_entity.pdbx_description
1 polymer ?
#
loop_
_entity_poly.entity_id
_entity_poly.type
_entity_poly.pdbx_seq_one_letter_code
_entity_poly.pdbx_strand_id
1 'polypeptide(L)'
;KYHNLVGFSASRAHWLDIGGKDPGGPMDSINIYQEGFRWAPTKIHENYKPRKDIIEFLKMNGRFGYTLEGDLNAQIAAGKLGEKRFLSLIDRFGLDMIKSAREEIFKQSEIIERQTVKKLKNGIYRAEGYLDNDGITKDPIKIKMTVSVKGEKITIDLKGSSEQKTGPVNCGFAQTVSACRVAFKNLINPKRPVDGGTFKTLEVKAPEGSIFSAKEPAACQWYFSILGLLIDAFIKALSPVMKNQSAAGHYGDSMVFILHGVDYRNNSPFIAVEPTPGGWGAWGDGDGADALINNVNGAFKDIPIEIYENKYPVTIRNYGIRKDTGGPGKMRGGNGLYKEYTVNTDLNLSLWFERS
;
A
#
# COMPACT_ATOMS: atom_id res chain seq x y z
N LYS A 1 26.40 -15.92 19.60
CA LYS A 1 27.14 -16.92 18.78
C LYS A 1 27.96 -16.23 17.69
N TYR A 2 27.52 -15.11 17.15
CA TYR A 2 28.20 -14.30 16.17
C TYR A 2 28.46 -12.91 16.76
N HIS A 3 29.70 -12.43 16.72
CA HIS A 3 30.05 -11.11 17.24
C HIS A 3 29.81 -9.97 16.25
N ASN A 4 29.51 -10.31 15.01
CA ASN A 4 29.30 -9.33 13.95
C ASN A 4 27.81 -9.27 13.52
N LEU A 5 27.30 -8.06 13.25
CA LEU A 5 26.01 -7.87 12.66
C LEU A 5 25.97 -8.48 11.25
N VAL A 6 25.03 -9.39 11.01
CA VAL A 6 24.89 -10.11 9.73
C VAL A 6 23.65 -9.68 8.93
N GLY A 7 22.68 -9.04 9.57
CA GLY A 7 21.46 -8.55 8.91
C GLY A 7 20.42 -8.08 9.90
N PHE A 8 19.28 -7.67 9.37
CA PHE A 8 18.10 -7.26 10.11
C PHE A 8 16.89 -8.05 9.63
N SER A 9 16.00 -8.42 10.55
CA SER A 9 14.64 -8.83 10.23
C SER A 9 13.74 -7.63 10.42
N ALA A 10 12.91 -7.33 9.41
CA ALA A 10 12.03 -6.17 9.42
C ALA A 10 10.58 -6.60 9.20
N SER A 11 9.66 -5.97 9.92
CA SER A 11 8.23 -6.12 9.75
C SER A 11 7.57 -4.74 9.71
N ARG A 12 6.61 -4.57 8.80
CA ARG A 12 5.79 -3.37 8.70
C ARG A 12 4.31 -3.78 8.66
N ALA A 13 3.49 -3.13 9.47
CA ALA A 13 2.06 -3.36 9.53
C ALA A 13 1.31 -2.03 9.69
N HIS A 14 0.06 -1.99 9.22
CA HIS A 14 -0.89 -0.98 9.64
C HIS A 14 -1.49 -1.40 10.97
N TRP A 15 -1.55 -0.46 11.91
CA TRP A 15 -2.27 -0.62 13.17
C TRP A 15 -3.66 -0.01 13.06
N LEU A 16 -4.62 -0.58 13.76
CA LEU A 16 -6.01 -0.19 13.68
C LEU A 16 -6.26 1.27 14.08
N ASP A 17 -5.58 1.74 15.13
CA ASP A 17 -5.70 3.10 15.64
C ASP A 17 -4.40 3.51 16.35
N ILE A 18 -3.86 4.66 15.99
CA ILE A 18 -2.64 5.23 16.56
C ILE A 18 -2.88 6.62 17.18
N GLY A 19 -4.11 6.89 17.63
CA GLY A 19 -4.45 8.09 18.36
C GLY A 19 -4.57 9.36 17.52
N GLY A 20 -4.94 9.23 16.25
CA GLY A 20 -5.32 10.38 15.42
C GLY A 20 -6.57 11.08 15.94
N LYS A 21 -6.95 12.20 15.33
CA LYS A 21 -8.15 12.96 15.77
C LYS A 21 -9.43 12.13 15.66
N ASP A 22 -9.51 11.21 14.68
CA ASP A 22 -10.64 10.30 14.50
C ASP A 22 -10.21 8.84 14.58
N PRO A 23 -11.05 7.92 15.05
CA PRO A 23 -10.75 6.51 15.10
C PRO A 23 -10.44 5.93 13.71
N GLY A 24 -9.35 5.16 13.61
CA GLY A 24 -8.92 4.50 12.38
C GLY A 24 -8.25 5.40 11.33
N GLY A 25 -8.34 6.71 11.51
CA GLY A 25 -7.72 7.72 10.67
C GLY A 25 -8.70 8.78 10.17
N PRO A 26 -8.34 10.06 10.31
CA PRO A 26 -9.17 11.18 9.89
C PRO A 26 -9.29 11.26 8.37
N MET A 27 -10.50 11.59 7.88
CA MET A 27 -10.76 11.80 6.46
C MET A 27 -10.41 13.24 6.00
N ASP A 28 -10.21 14.14 6.94
CA ASP A 28 -10.09 15.59 6.75
C ASP A 28 -8.91 16.18 7.53
N SER A 29 -7.85 15.41 7.74
CA SER A 29 -6.62 15.96 8.34
C SER A 29 -5.95 16.97 7.41
N ILE A 30 -5.46 18.06 7.99
CA ILE A 30 -4.75 19.13 7.28
C ILE A 30 -3.26 19.18 7.63
N ASN A 31 -2.86 18.37 8.59
CA ASN A 31 -1.46 18.19 8.96
C ASN A 31 -1.24 16.80 9.58
N ILE A 32 -0.02 16.31 9.52
CA ILE A 32 0.35 14.98 9.99
C ILE A 32 0.17 14.76 11.50
N TYR A 33 0.11 15.83 12.30
CA TYR A 33 -0.10 15.73 13.75
C TYR A 33 -1.53 15.32 14.13
N GLN A 34 -2.48 15.48 13.22
CA GLN A 34 -3.86 15.01 13.38
C GLN A 34 -4.02 13.52 13.08
N GLU A 35 -3.02 12.87 12.46
CA GLU A 35 -3.09 11.50 11.94
C GLU A 35 -2.64 10.43 12.94
N GLY A 36 -2.18 10.84 14.10
CA GLY A 36 -1.75 9.93 15.16
C GLY A 36 -0.36 10.25 15.70
N PHE A 37 0.08 9.48 16.68
CA PHE A 37 1.38 9.69 17.27
C PHE A 37 2.51 9.33 16.30
N ARG A 38 3.55 10.14 16.32
CA ARG A 38 4.76 9.96 15.54
C ARG A 38 5.88 9.53 16.48
N TRP A 39 6.64 8.55 16.06
CA TRP A 39 7.66 7.97 16.89
C TRP A 39 9.03 7.95 16.20
N ALA A 40 10.03 8.48 16.88
CA ALA A 40 11.41 8.32 16.46
C ALA A 40 11.85 6.85 16.65
N PRO A 41 12.91 6.39 15.96
CA PRO A 41 13.45 5.06 16.17
C PRO A 41 13.75 4.81 17.65
N THR A 42 13.02 3.90 18.26
CA THR A 42 13.05 3.61 19.69
C THR A 42 13.20 2.12 19.95
N LYS A 43 14.05 1.74 20.89
CA LYS A 43 14.16 0.35 21.32
C LYS A 43 12.93 -0.05 22.12
N ILE A 44 12.15 -1.00 21.60
CA ILE A 44 11.00 -1.61 22.30
C ILE A 44 11.40 -2.84 23.12
N HIS A 45 12.55 -3.42 22.82
CA HIS A 45 13.19 -4.48 23.60
C HIS A 45 14.66 -4.12 23.86
N GLU A 46 15.15 -4.49 25.01
CA GLU A 46 16.54 -4.39 25.36
C GLU A 46 16.99 -5.72 25.96
N ASN A 47 18.06 -6.29 25.41
CA ASN A 47 18.53 -7.65 25.77
C ASN A 47 17.39 -8.70 25.75
N TYR A 48 16.56 -8.67 24.69
CA TYR A 48 15.38 -9.54 24.51
C TYR A 48 14.26 -9.34 25.54
N LYS A 49 14.37 -8.40 26.47
CA LYS A 49 13.32 -8.06 27.44
C LYS A 49 12.50 -6.87 26.95
N PRO A 50 11.17 -6.92 27.06
CA PRO A 50 10.32 -5.81 26.66
C PRO A 50 10.54 -4.59 27.56
N ARG A 51 10.58 -3.42 26.97
CA ARG A 51 10.52 -2.13 27.65
C ARG A 51 9.06 -1.81 27.99
N LYS A 52 8.66 -2.13 29.23
CA LYS A 52 7.29 -1.96 29.69
C LYS A 52 6.80 -0.52 29.62
N ASP A 53 7.65 0.44 29.91
CA ASP A 53 7.39 1.88 29.81
C ASP A 53 6.98 2.28 28.39
N ILE A 54 7.65 1.75 27.39
CA ILE A 54 7.37 2.01 25.98
C ILE A 54 6.08 1.34 25.53
N ILE A 55 5.82 0.11 25.96
CA ILE A 55 4.58 -0.61 25.63
C ILE A 55 3.37 0.09 26.24
N GLU A 56 3.46 0.52 27.51
CA GLU A 56 2.38 1.27 28.16
C GLU A 56 2.17 2.64 27.48
N PHE A 57 3.24 3.33 27.10
CA PHE A 57 3.13 4.57 26.32
C PHE A 57 2.30 4.35 25.03
N LEU A 58 2.60 3.30 24.28
CA LEU A 58 1.85 2.97 23.06
C LEU A 58 0.37 2.69 23.34
N LYS A 59 0.09 1.87 24.35
CA LYS A 59 -1.28 1.52 24.72
C LYS A 59 -2.13 2.71 25.15
N MET A 60 -1.51 3.66 25.84
CA MET A 60 -2.19 4.89 26.29
C MET A 60 -2.45 5.89 25.17
N ASN A 61 -1.74 5.82 24.07
CA ASN A 61 -1.89 6.74 22.93
C ASN A 61 -2.81 6.22 21.83
N GLY A 62 -3.24 4.95 21.90
CA GLY A 62 -4.24 4.37 21.00
C GLY A 62 -5.56 4.12 21.74
N ARG A 63 -6.71 4.30 21.08
CA ARG A 63 -8.04 4.02 21.66
C ARG A 63 -8.25 2.53 21.96
N PHE A 64 -7.55 1.68 21.23
CA PHE A 64 -7.64 0.22 21.30
C PHE A 64 -6.29 -0.37 21.73
N GLY A 65 -5.78 0.04 22.90
CA GLY A 65 -4.45 -0.30 23.38
C GLY A 65 -4.15 -1.81 23.41
N TYR A 66 -5.15 -2.65 23.72
CA TYR A 66 -5.00 -4.12 23.71
C TYR A 66 -4.73 -4.65 22.28
N THR A 67 -5.48 -4.16 21.30
CA THR A 67 -5.28 -4.55 19.88
C THR A 67 -3.91 -4.09 19.38
N LEU A 68 -3.51 -2.86 19.74
CA LEU A 68 -2.22 -2.30 19.38
C LEU A 68 -1.06 -3.12 19.97
N GLU A 69 -1.16 -3.56 21.22
CA GLU A 69 -0.17 -4.45 21.84
C GLU A 69 -0.13 -5.82 21.15
N GLY A 70 -1.30 -6.35 20.74
CA GLY A 70 -1.40 -7.60 19.97
C GLY A 70 -0.66 -7.51 18.63
N ASP A 71 -0.89 -6.44 17.87
CA ASP A 71 -0.23 -6.18 16.58
C ASP A 71 1.28 -6.01 16.74
N LEU A 72 1.71 -5.27 17.75
CA LEU A 72 3.13 -5.11 18.09
C LEU A 72 3.78 -6.47 18.40
N ASN A 73 3.13 -7.29 19.23
CA ASN A 73 3.64 -8.62 19.59
C ASN A 73 3.72 -9.55 18.37
N ALA A 74 2.77 -9.48 17.43
CA ALA A 74 2.82 -10.23 16.18
C ALA A 74 4.03 -9.81 15.32
N GLN A 75 4.30 -8.51 15.19
CA GLN A 75 5.47 -8.01 14.47
C GLN A 75 6.79 -8.45 15.14
N ILE A 76 6.87 -8.41 16.45
CA ILE A 76 8.03 -8.88 17.21
C ILE A 76 8.25 -10.38 17.00
N ALA A 77 7.17 -11.18 17.05
CA ALA A 77 7.24 -12.62 16.81
C ALA A 77 7.71 -12.94 15.39
N ALA A 78 7.23 -12.21 14.39
CA ALA A 78 7.68 -12.33 13.00
C ALA A 78 9.18 -12.01 12.87
N GLY A 79 9.65 -10.93 13.51
CA GLY A 79 11.06 -10.54 13.54
C GLY A 79 11.95 -11.61 14.16
N LYS A 80 11.56 -12.14 15.32
CA LYS A 80 12.27 -13.25 16.01
C LYS A 80 12.32 -14.53 15.19
N LEU A 81 11.22 -14.86 14.49
CA LEU A 81 11.18 -16.02 13.60
C LEU A 81 12.14 -15.85 12.43
N GLY A 82 12.18 -14.65 11.82
CA GLY A 82 13.14 -14.30 10.78
C GLY A 82 14.59 -14.47 11.23
N GLU A 83 14.94 -13.92 12.40
CA GLU A 83 16.26 -14.09 13.03
C GLU A 83 16.59 -15.58 13.19
N LYS A 84 15.72 -16.34 13.85
CA LYS A 84 15.91 -17.77 14.09
C LYS A 84 16.18 -18.55 12.80
N ARG A 85 15.37 -18.32 11.76
CA ARG A 85 15.50 -19.01 10.47
C ARG A 85 16.78 -18.62 9.75
N PHE A 86 17.14 -17.34 9.77
CA PHE A 86 18.37 -16.86 9.14
C PHE A 86 19.62 -17.44 9.82
N LEU A 87 19.65 -17.46 11.15
CA LEU A 87 20.75 -18.07 11.92
C LEU A 87 20.84 -19.58 11.65
N SER A 88 19.74 -20.29 11.49
CA SER A 88 19.78 -21.72 11.14
C SER A 88 20.36 -21.97 9.75
N LEU A 89 20.16 -21.07 8.79
CA LEU A 89 20.83 -21.14 7.49
C LEU A 89 22.34 -20.93 7.62
N ILE A 90 22.77 -19.97 8.44
CA ILE A 90 24.19 -19.74 8.70
C ILE A 90 24.83 -20.94 9.41
N ASP A 91 24.13 -21.56 10.37
CA ASP A 91 24.61 -22.77 11.08
C ASP A 91 24.75 -23.96 10.12
N ARG A 92 23.87 -24.07 9.11
CA ARG A 92 23.88 -25.15 8.13
C ARG A 92 24.92 -24.98 7.03
N PHE A 93 25.10 -23.76 6.53
CA PHE A 93 25.87 -23.51 5.31
C PHE A 93 27.12 -22.66 5.55
N GLY A 94 27.29 -22.07 6.73
CA GLY A 94 28.36 -21.12 7.03
C GLY A 94 28.03 -19.69 6.54
N LEU A 95 28.57 -18.70 7.24
CA LEU A 95 28.31 -17.28 6.96
C LEU A 95 28.80 -16.84 5.57
N ASP A 96 30.01 -17.31 5.18
CA ASP A 96 30.61 -16.90 3.91
C ASP A 96 29.81 -17.46 2.71
N MET A 97 29.32 -18.69 2.81
CA MET A 97 28.44 -19.26 1.79
C MET A 97 27.14 -18.46 1.68
N ILE A 98 26.53 -18.07 2.79
CA ILE A 98 25.29 -17.26 2.79
C ILE A 98 25.53 -15.89 2.17
N LYS A 99 26.67 -15.23 2.47
CA LYS A 99 27.05 -13.96 1.84
C LYS A 99 27.22 -14.10 0.34
N SER A 100 28.00 -15.09 -0.10
CA SER A 100 28.24 -15.34 -1.53
C SER A 100 26.97 -15.69 -2.29
N ALA A 101 26.10 -16.53 -1.71
CA ALA A 101 24.81 -16.87 -2.30
C ALA A 101 23.91 -15.63 -2.45
N ARG A 102 23.85 -14.77 -1.44
CA ARG A 102 23.10 -13.49 -1.50
C ARG A 102 23.61 -12.58 -2.63
N GLU A 103 24.93 -12.43 -2.73
CA GLU A 103 25.55 -11.59 -3.77
C GLU A 103 25.25 -12.14 -5.17
N GLU A 104 25.34 -13.46 -5.34
CA GLU A 104 25.02 -14.10 -6.61
C GLU A 104 23.53 -13.97 -6.96
N ILE A 105 22.59 -14.15 -6.01
CA ILE A 105 21.16 -13.93 -6.20
C ILE A 105 20.90 -12.48 -6.67
N PHE A 106 21.49 -11.49 -6.03
CA PHE A 106 21.32 -10.08 -6.40
C PHE A 106 21.87 -9.79 -7.78
N LYS A 107 23.05 -10.33 -8.10
CA LYS A 107 23.66 -10.22 -9.43
C LYS A 107 22.81 -10.84 -10.53
N GLN A 108 22.32 -12.06 -10.30
CA GLN A 108 21.44 -12.73 -11.27
C GLN A 108 20.14 -11.98 -11.47
N SER A 109 19.50 -11.49 -10.41
CA SER A 109 18.29 -10.67 -10.51
C SER A 109 18.56 -9.39 -11.29
N GLU A 110 19.64 -8.69 -11.02
CA GLU A 110 20.03 -7.49 -11.76
C GLU A 110 20.23 -7.76 -13.25
N ILE A 111 20.96 -8.82 -13.60
CA ILE A 111 21.20 -9.21 -15.01
C ILE A 111 19.88 -9.49 -15.73
N ILE A 112 18.99 -10.25 -15.13
CA ILE A 112 17.71 -10.63 -15.73
C ILE A 112 16.82 -9.38 -15.91
N GLU A 113 16.76 -8.50 -14.92
CA GLU A 113 15.97 -7.27 -15.04
C GLU A 113 16.55 -6.34 -16.13
N ARG A 114 17.86 -6.19 -16.20
CA ARG A 114 18.55 -5.43 -17.29
C ARG A 114 18.22 -6.00 -18.66
N GLN A 115 18.31 -7.32 -18.83
CA GLN A 115 17.99 -7.98 -20.10
C GLN A 115 16.51 -7.78 -20.48
N THR A 116 15.60 -7.75 -19.53
CA THR A 116 14.18 -7.53 -19.77
C THR A 116 13.92 -6.07 -20.17
N VAL A 117 14.50 -5.10 -19.43
CA VAL A 117 14.37 -3.67 -19.75
C VAL A 117 14.97 -3.36 -21.11
N LYS A 118 16.10 -3.98 -21.48
CA LYS A 118 16.76 -3.79 -22.79
C LYS A 118 15.88 -4.19 -23.98
N LYS A 119 14.90 -5.06 -23.79
CA LYS A 119 13.94 -5.44 -24.85
C LYS A 119 12.89 -4.39 -25.13
N LEU A 120 12.70 -3.43 -24.21
CA LEU A 120 11.78 -2.34 -24.41
C LEU A 120 12.35 -1.33 -25.43
N LYS A 121 11.49 -0.78 -26.26
CA LYS A 121 11.89 0.26 -27.20
C LYS A 121 12.35 1.50 -26.41
N ASN A 122 13.56 1.99 -26.72
CA ASN A 122 14.05 3.25 -26.16
C ASN A 122 13.10 4.39 -26.52
N GLY A 123 12.85 5.29 -25.58
CA GLY A 123 11.96 6.41 -25.80
C GLY A 123 11.55 7.12 -24.52
N ILE A 124 10.71 8.12 -24.72
CA ILE A 124 10.08 8.89 -23.64
C ILE A 124 8.58 8.68 -23.72
N TYR A 125 8.02 8.13 -22.68
CA TYR A 125 6.61 7.77 -22.57
C TYR A 125 5.95 8.63 -21.49
N ARG A 126 4.70 9.04 -21.69
CA ARG A 126 4.04 9.97 -20.79
C ARG A 126 2.63 9.49 -20.45
N ALA A 127 2.23 9.75 -19.22
CA ALA A 127 0.86 9.61 -18.79
C ALA A 127 0.48 10.73 -17.83
N GLU A 128 -0.79 11.03 -17.80
CA GLU A 128 -1.40 11.95 -16.85
C GLU A 128 -2.64 11.29 -16.28
N GLY A 129 -2.98 11.64 -15.06
CA GLY A 129 -4.19 11.24 -14.36
C GLY A 129 -4.56 12.26 -13.29
N TYR A 130 -5.74 12.08 -12.71
CA TYR A 130 -6.27 13.00 -11.70
C TYR A 130 -6.91 12.20 -10.57
N LEU A 131 -6.75 12.68 -9.33
CA LEU A 131 -7.69 12.40 -8.25
C LEU A 131 -8.74 13.51 -8.24
N ASP A 132 -9.93 13.18 -7.76
CA ASP A 132 -11.07 14.08 -7.78
C ASP A 132 -10.82 15.31 -6.90
N ASN A 133 -10.27 15.11 -5.68
CA ASN A 133 -9.97 16.18 -4.74
C ASN A 133 -9.05 15.66 -3.60
N ASP A 134 -8.79 16.49 -2.58
CA ASP A 134 -7.97 16.15 -1.40
C ASP A 134 -8.80 15.94 -0.11
N GLY A 135 -10.11 15.88 -0.21
CA GLY A 135 -11.02 15.80 0.94
C GLY A 135 -11.28 17.13 1.65
N ILE A 136 -10.52 18.18 1.35
CA ILE A 136 -10.65 19.54 1.92
C ILE A 136 -11.04 20.56 0.85
N THR A 137 -10.32 20.55 -0.27
CA THR A 137 -10.61 21.40 -1.43
C THR A 137 -11.25 20.55 -2.52
N LYS A 138 -12.03 21.18 -3.41
CA LYS A 138 -12.70 20.48 -4.52
C LYS A 138 -11.87 20.47 -5.81
N ASP A 139 -10.61 20.92 -5.74
CA ASP A 139 -9.75 21.03 -6.90
C ASP A 139 -9.18 19.66 -7.29
N PRO A 140 -9.27 19.26 -8.57
CA PRO A 140 -8.64 18.05 -9.05
C PRO A 140 -7.13 18.06 -8.84
N ILE A 141 -6.58 16.90 -8.49
CA ILE A 141 -5.16 16.74 -8.20
C ILE A 141 -4.50 16.06 -9.39
N LYS A 142 -3.70 16.80 -10.11
CA LYS A 142 -2.99 16.30 -11.30
C LYS A 142 -1.78 15.46 -10.90
N ILE A 143 -1.66 14.29 -11.50
CA ILE A 143 -0.39 13.58 -11.60
C ILE A 143 0.11 13.59 -13.03
N LYS A 144 1.41 13.79 -13.17
CA LYS A 144 2.11 13.75 -14.45
C LYS A 144 3.33 12.83 -14.32
N MET A 145 3.43 11.89 -15.22
CA MET A 145 4.52 10.93 -15.24
C MET A 145 5.24 10.96 -16.59
N THR A 146 6.55 11.04 -16.54
CA THR A 146 7.43 10.84 -17.69
C THR A 146 8.29 9.60 -17.41
N VAL A 147 8.19 8.59 -18.25
CA VAL A 147 9.00 7.37 -18.18
C VAL A 147 10.00 7.40 -19.32
N SER A 148 11.29 7.42 -18.99
CA SER A 148 12.39 7.36 -19.97
C SER A 148 12.98 5.94 -19.95
N VAL A 149 12.96 5.28 -21.10
CA VAL A 149 13.64 4.00 -21.32
C VAL A 149 14.89 4.26 -22.16
N LYS A 150 16.05 3.97 -21.58
CA LYS A 150 17.35 4.16 -22.26
C LYS A 150 18.26 2.95 -21.98
N GLY A 151 18.43 2.10 -23.00
CA GLY A 151 19.19 0.86 -22.87
C GLY A 151 18.60 -0.07 -21.81
N GLU A 152 19.29 -0.23 -20.72
CA GLU A 152 18.94 -1.13 -19.62
C GLU A 152 18.34 -0.39 -18.41
N LYS A 153 18.01 0.91 -18.56
CA LYS A 153 17.54 1.77 -17.46
C LYS A 153 16.16 2.34 -17.74
N ILE A 154 15.33 2.35 -16.71
CA ILE A 154 14.06 3.07 -16.66
C ILE A 154 14.17 4.18 -15.63
N THR A 155 13.83 5.40 -16.03
CA THR A 155 13.70 6.55 -15.13
C THR A 155 12.26 7.01 -15.12
N ILE A 156 11.65 7.09 -13.95
CA ILE A 156 10.33 7.68 -13.71
C ILE A 156 10.55 9.08 -13.17
N ASP A 157 10.05 10.09 -13.87
CA ASP A 157 10.08 11.49 -13.45
C ASP A 157 8.65 12.00 -13.27
N LEU A 158 8.36 12.47 -12.06
CA LEU A 158 7.05 12.96 -11.64
C LEU A 158 6.94 14.50 -11.66
N LYS A 159 7.91 15.17 -12.29
CA LYS A 159 7.90 16.62 -12.47
C LYS A 159 6.67 17.08 -13.23
N GLY A 160 5.99 18.11 -12.68
CA GLY A 160 4.75 18.66 -13.22
C GLY A 160 3.49 18.02 -12.66
N SER A 161 3.62 17.12 -11.69
CA SER A 161 2.52 16.75 -10.79
C SER A 161 2.21 17.90 -9.84
N SER A 162 1.03 17.87 -9.21
CA SER A 162 0.61 18.89 -8.25
C SER A 162 1.60 19.04 -7.10
N GLU A 163 1.69 20.24 -6.55
CA GLU A 163 2.31 20.50 -5.26
C GLU A 163 1.54 19.77 -4.17
N GLN A 164 2.17 19.59 -2.99
CA GLN A 164 1.49 19.01 -1.84
C GLN A 164 0.20 19.75 -1.52
N LYS A 165 -0.81 19.01 -1.10
CA LYS A 165 -2.17 19.49 -0.84
C LYS A 165 -2.39 19.67 0.65
N THR A 166 -3.45 20.44 0.99
CA THR A 166 -3.88 20.64 2.36
C THR A 166 -4.42 19.36 2.98
N GLY A 167 -5.24 18.62 2.21
CA GLY A 167 -5.85 17.36 2.66
C GLY A 167 -4.88 16.17 2.68
N PRO A 168 -5.31 15.03 3.21
CA PRO A 168 -4.46 13.91 3.60
C PRO A 168 -4.01 12.98 2.47
N VAL A 169 -3.98 13.45 1.23
CA VAL A 169 -3.65 12.65 0.03
C VAL A 169 -2.15 12.64 -0.32
N ASN A 170 -1.34 13.38 0.44
CA ASN A 170 0.08 13.51 0.14
C ASN A 170 0.85 12.22 0.44
N CYS A 171 1.99 12.08 -0.20
CA CYS A 171 2.82 10.90 -0.10
C CYS A 171 4.28 11.28 0.17
N GLY A 172 4.91 10.59 1.10
CA GLY A 172 6.36 10.69 1.29
C GLY A 172 7.12 10.01 0.16
N PHE A 173 8.34 10.47 -0.12
CA PHE A 173 9.16 9.94 -1.22
C PHE A 173 9.40 8.43 -1.13
N ALA A 174 9.54 7.88 0.09
CA ALA A 174 9.75 6.44 0.27
C ALA A 174 8.55 5.59 -0.22
N GLN A 175 7.32 6.04 0.06
CA GLN A 175 6.10 5.39 -0.44
C GLN A 175 5.99 5.52 -1.96
N THR A 176 6.31 6.69 -2.53
CA THR A 176 6.37 6.92 -3.97
C THR A 176 7.32 5.95 -4.66
N VAL A 177 8.54 5.79 -4.13
CA VAL A 177 9.49 4.80 -4.65
C VAL A 177 8.94 3.39 -4.56
N SER A 178 8.24 3.05 -3.46
CA SER A 178 7.62 1.73 -3.29
C SER A 178 6.54 1.47 -4.34
N ALA A 179 5.66 2.44 -4.61
CA ALA A 179 4.65 2.31 -5.66
C ALA A 179 5.26 2.19 -7.07
N CYS A 180 6.30 2.97 -7.36
CA CYS A 180 7.04 2.83 -8.62
C CYS A 180 7.69 1.44 -8.76
N ARG A 181 8.16 0.84 -7.67
CA ARG A 181 8.69 -0.53 -7.66
C ARG A 181 7.58 -1.56 -7.89
N VAL A 182 6.40 -1.38 -7.30
CA VAL A 182 5.23 -2.24 -7.58
C VAL A 182 4.85 -2.12 -9.05
N ALA A 183 4.69 -0.92 -9.57
CA ALA A 183 4.38 -0.67 -10.98
C ALA A 183 5.40 -1.30 -11.93
N PHE A 184 6.69 -1.11 -11.64
CA PHE A 184 7.78 -1.76 -12.38
C PHE A 184 7.64 -3.28 -12.36
N LYS A 185 7.42 -3.85 -11.17
CA LYS A 185 7.33 -5.31 -11.01
C LYS A 185 6.11 -5.94 -11.67
N ASN A 186 5.01 -5.21 -11.77
CA ASN A 186 3.81 -5.65 -12.49
C ASN A 186 4.08 -5.89 -14.00
N LEU A 187 5.00 -5.13 -14.60
CA LEU A 187 5.32 -5.23 -16.02
C LEU A 187 6.63 -5.96 -16.31
N ILE A 188 7.62 -5.86 -15.41
CA ILE A 188 8.96 -6.39 -15.60
C ILE A 188 9.15 -7.61 -14.70
N ASN A 189 9.16 -8.80 -15.32
CA ASN A 189 9.35 -10.10 -14.66
C ASN A 189 8.43 -10.30 -13.42
N PRO A 190 7.09 -10.18 -13.55
CA PRO A 190 6.15 -10.17 -12.41
C PRO A 190 6.19 -11.44 -11.56
N LYS A 191 6.56 -12.58 -12.14
CA LYS A 191 6.58 -13.89 -11.46
C LYS A 191 7.86 -14.15 -10.66
N ARG A 192 8.89 -13.31 -10.79
CA ARG A 192 10.15 -13.52 -10.06
C ARG A 192 10.09 -12.92 -8.66
N PRO A 193 10.75 -13.55 -7.67
CA PRO A 193 10.92 -12.94 -6.35
C PRO A 193 11.58 -11.57 -6.43
N VAL A 194 11.35 -10.75 -5.41
CA VAL A 194 11.96 -9.43 -5.23
C VAL A 194 13.13 -9.55 -4.27
N ASP A 195 14.26 -8.99 -4.65
CA ASP A 195 15.49 -8.92 -3.85
C ASP A 195 16.28 -7.63 -4.12
N GLY A 196 17.47 -7.50 -3.54
CA GLY A 196 18.33 -6.33 -3.67
C GLY A 196 18.85 -6.03 -5.09
N GLY A 197 18.77 -6.97 -6.01
CA GLY A 197 19.12 -6.80 -7.43
C GLY A 197 17.99 -6.29 -8.31
N THR A 198 16.72 -6.55 -7.90
CA THR A 198 15.53 -6.37 -8.75
C THR A 198 15.35 -4.94 -9.28
N PHE A 199 15.61 -3.92 -8.49
CA PHE A 199 15.31 -2.53 -8.86
C PHE A 199 16.53 -1.69 -9.25
N LYS A 200 17.66 -2.31 -9.56
CA LYS A 200 18.89 -1.61 -9.96
C LYS A 200 18.76 -0.86 -11.29
N THR A 201 17.81 -1.26 -12.13
CA THR A 201 17.51 -0.62 -13.41
C THR A 201 16.52 0.53 -13.30
N LEU A 202 15.89 0.72 -12.13
CA LEU A 202 14.86 1.72 -11.90
C LEU A 202 15.40 2.92 -11.14
N GLU A 203 15.16 4.11 -11.68
CA GLU A 203 15.38 5.39 -11.01
C GLU A 203 14.05 6.13 -10.88
N VAL A 204 13.79 6.73 -9.71
CA VAL A 204 12.58 7.52 -9.44
C VAL A 204 12.96 8.92 -9.04
N LYS A 205 12.29 9.91 -9.65
CA LYS A 205 12.47 11.35 -9.37
C LYS A 205 11.11 11.97 -9.07
N ALA A 206 11.02 12.67 -7.94
CA ALA A 206 9.88 13.49 -7.58
C ALA A 206 10.36 14.83 -7.02
N PRO A 207 9.78 15.96 -7.44
CA PRO A 207 10.13 17.26 -6.87
C PRO A 207 9.78 17.29 -5.38
N GLU A 208 10.66 17.85 -4.59
CA GLU A 208 10.42 18.12 -3.17
C GLU A 208 9.26 19.10 -2.98
N GLY A 209 8.38 18.84 -2.01
CA GLY A 209 7.17 19.63 -1.80
C GLY A 209 6.04 19.31 -2.80
N SER A 210 6.23 18.34 -3.68
CA SER A 210 5.13 17.80 -4.49
C SER A 210 4.33 16.75 -3.72
N ILE A 211 3.15 16.41 -4.23
CA ILE A 211 2.28 15.36 -3.68
C ILE A 211 2.99 13.99 -3.55
N PHE A 212 4.08 13.76 -4.27
CA PHE A 212 4.89 12.53 -4.25
C PHE A 212 6.15 12.61 -3.40
N SER A 213 6.46 13.76 -2.85
CA SER A 213 7.60 14.01 -1.96
C SER A 213 7.25 15.15 -1.01
N ALA A 214 6.15 14.94 -0.30
CA ALA A 214 5.59 15.93 0.62
C ALA A 214 6.55 16.21 1.78
N LYS A 215 6.52 17.46 2.23
CA LYS A 215 7.26 17.96 3.38
C LYS A 215 6.33 18.15 4.57
N GLU A 216 6.84 17.96 5.73
CA GLU A 216 6.18 18.28 6.98
C GLU A 216 5.70 19.76 7.00
N PRO A 217 4.50 20.04 7.50
CA PRO A 217 3.59 19.15 8.22
C PRO A 217 2.47 18.53 7.37
N ALA A 218 2.67 18.31 6.07
CA ALA A 218 1.63 17.81 5.17
C ALA A 218 0.95 16.53 5.69
N ALA A 219 -0.38 16.50 5.62
CA ALA A 219 -1.19 15.34 5.95
C ALA A 219 -1.02 14.23 4.90
N CYS A 220 -0.93 12.96 5.33
CA CYS A 220 -0.58 11.83 4.49
C CYS A 220 -1.42 10.57 4.73
N GLN A 221 -2.51 10.64 5.49
CA GLN A 221 -3.30 9.47 5.91
C GLN A 221 -3.75 8.59 4.73
N TRP A 222 -4.21 9.23 3.64
CA TRP A 222 -4.80 8.55 2.49
C TRP A 222 -3.85 8.48 1.26
N TYR A 223 -2.54 8.40 1.51
CA TYR A 223 -1.50 8.34 0.48
C TYR A 223 -1.68 7.22 -0.55
N PHE A 224 -2.42 6.18 -0.24
CA PHE A 224 -2.58 5.03 -1.14
C PHE A 224 -3.46 5.34 -2.37
N SER A 225 -4.39 6.31 -2.32
CA SER A 225 -5.17 6.74 -3.49
C SER A 225 -4.25 7.28 -4.59
N ILE A 226 -3.32 8.16 -4.24
CA ILE A 226 -2.35 8.71 -5.20
C ILE A 226 -1.37 7.63 -5.70
N LEU A 227 -1.03 6.64 -4.86
CA LEU A 227 -0.15 5.55 -5.27
C LEU A 227 -0.82 4.58 -6.23
N GLY A 228 -2.11 4.28 -6.06
CA GLY A 228 -2.89 3.48 -7.02
C GLY A 228 -2.90 4.12 -8.40
N LEU A 229 -3.18 5.42 -8.46
CA LEU A 229 -3.15 6.19 -9.70
C LEU A 229 -1.75 6.26 -10.33
N LEU A 230 -0.70 6.35 -9.52
CA LEU A 230 0.69 6.34 -10.00
C LEU A 230 1.04 5.01 -10.67
N ILE A 231 0.59 3.89 -10.12
CA ILE A 231 0.81 2.55 -10.71
C ILE A 231 0.10 2.46 -12.06
N ASP A 232 -1.16 2.88 -12.15
CA ASP A 232 -1.92 2.91 -13.41
C ASP A 232 -1.27 3.84 -14.44
N ALA A 233 -0.78 5.00 -14.02
CA ALA A 233 -0.08 5.93 -14.91
C ALA A 233 1.19 5.31 -15.51
N PHE A 234 1.94 4.51 -14.74
CA PHE A 234 3.11 3.80 -15.25
C PHE A 234 2.73 2.77 -16.31
N ILE A 235 1.70 1.96 -16.04
CA ILE A 235 1.18 0.96 -16.98
C ILE A 235 0.69 1.67 -18.25
N LYS A 236 -0.09 2.74 -18.11
CA LYS A 236 -0.58 3.57 -19.22
C LYS A 236 0.56 4.17 -20.05
N ALA A 237 1.59 4.70 -19.41
CA ALA A 237 2.75 5.30 -20.11
C ALA A 237 3.48 4.27 -20.98
N LEU A 238 3.67 3.04 -20.47
CA LEU A 238 4.39 1.99 -21.18
C LEU A 238 3.51 1.12 -22.09
N SER A 239 2.19 1.29 -22.09
CA SER A 239 1.26 0.51 -22.92
C SER A 239 1.62 0.45 -24.41
N PRO A 240 2.13 1.53 -25.05
CA PRO A 240 2.51 1.49 -26.49
C PRO A 240 3.62 0.49 -26.79
N VAL A 241 4.46 0.13 -25.81
CA VAL A 241 5.61 -0.78 -25.98
C VAL A 241 5.46 -2.12 -25.29
N MET A 242 4.51 -2.24 -24.36
CA MET A 242 4.23 -3.50 -23.65
C MET A 242 3.19 -4.38 -24.34
N LYS A 243 2.55 -3.87 -25.39
CA LYS A 243 1.53 -4.60 -26.19
C LYS A 243 0.49 -5.29 -25.27
N ASN A 244 0.34 -6.59 -25.42
CA ASN A 244 -0.64 -7.41 -24.68
C ASN A 244 -0.30 -7.58 -23.18
N GLN A 245 0.86 -7.12 -22.72
CA GLN A 245 1.24 -7.21 -21.30
C GLN A 245 0.73 -6.02 -20.46
N SER A 246 0.24 -4.95 -21.10
CA SER A 246 -0.38 -3.84 -20.38
C SER A 246 -1.84 -4.13 -20.08
N ALA A 247 -2.32 -3.58 -18.97
CA ALA A 247 -3.73 -3.61 -18.58
C ALA A 247 -4.33 -2.22 -18.60
N ALA A 248 -5.64 -2.12 -18.76
CA ALA A 248 -6.40 -0.90 -18.49
C ALA A 248 -6.37 -0.58 -17.00
N GLY A 249 -6.73 0.64 -16.61
CA GLY A 249 -6.80 1.04 -15.23
C GLY A 249 -7.78 0.20 -14.43
N HIS A 250 -7.46 -0.05 -13.16
CA HIS A 250 -8.39 -0.67 -12.21
C HIS A 250 -9.31 0.39 -11.60
N TYR A 251 -10.23 0.01 -10.70
CA TYR A 251 -11.16 0.95 -10.03
C TYR A 251 -10.46 2.06 -9.22
N GLY A 252 -9.20 1.91 -8.95
CA GLY A 252 -8.26 3.01 -8.71
C GLY A 252 -8.00 3.41 -7.28
N ASP A 253 -8.81 2.99 -6.35
CA ASP A 253 -8.64 3.35 -4.94
C ASP A 253 -8.88 2.15 -4.03
N SER A 254 -8.67 2.32 -2.72
CA SER A 254 -8.97 1.30 -1.72
C SER A 254 -10.44 1.30 -1.30
N MET A 255 -11.20 2.35 -1.65
CA MET A 255 -12.61 2.53 -1.30
C MET A 255 -12.84 2.17 0.18
N VAL A 256 -12.08 2.84 1.06
CA VAL A 256 -12.12 2.54 2.50
C VAL A 256 -13.34 3.18 3.13
N PHE A 257 -14.05 2.39 3.94
CA PHE A 257 -15.00 2.93 4.90
C PHE A 257 -14.63 2.51 6.32
N ILE A 258 -14.97 3.38 7.27
CA ILE A 258 -14.73 3.17 8.69
C ILE A 258 -16.06 3.35 9.42
N LEU A 259 -16.45 2.32 10.18
CA LEU A 259 -17.57 2.39 11.12
C LEU A 259 -17.01 2.42 12.53
N HIS A 260 -17.41 3.38 13.33
CA HIS A 260 -17.02 3.43 14.73
C HIS A 260 -18.14 3.97 15.64
N GLY A 261 -18.18 3.48 16.86
CA GLY A 261 -19.20 3.84 17.83
C GLY A 261 -19.10 3.03 19.08
N VAL A 262 -20.24 2.87 19.77
CA VAL A 262 -20.38 2.02 20.96
C VAL A 262 -21.32 0.86 20.62
N ASP A 263 -20.86 -0.36 20.85
CA ASP A 263 -21.66 -1.57 20.66
C ASP A 263 -22.67 -1.69 21.79
N TYR A 264 -23.97 -1.59 21.48
CA TYR A 264 -25.07 -1.66 22.44
C TYR A 264 -25.14 -3.01 23.18
N ARG A 265 -24.56 -4.08 22.60
CA ARG A 265 -24.61 -5.44 23.17
C ARG A 265 -23.74 -5.58 24.41
N ASN A 266 -22.66 -4.81 24.53
CA ASN A 266 -21.68 -4.92 25.60
C ASN A 266 -21.17 -3.58 26.13
N ASN A 267 -21.71 -2.46 25.59
CA ASN A 267 -21.33 -1.09 25.92
C ASN A 267 -19.84 -0.80 25.70
N SER A 268 -19.22 -1.46 24.71
CA SER A 268 -17.80 -1.30 24.39
C SER A 268 -17.59 -0.49 23.11
N PRO A 269 -16.55 0.35 23.03
CA PRO A 269 -16.22 1.02 21.78
C PRO A 269 -15.81 0.00 20.72
N PHE A 270 -16.19 0.25 19.47
CA PHE A 270 -15.76 -0.55 18.34
C PHE A 270 -15.28 0.33 17.19
N ILE A 271 -14.47 -0.28 16.34
CA ILE A 271 -14.05 0.27 15.06
C ILE A 271 -13.95 -0.88 14.05
N ALA A 272 -14.54 -0.68 12.88
CA ALA A 272 -14.39 -1.55 11.72
C ALA A 272 -13.81 -0.72 10.57
N VAL A 273 -12.68 -1.14 10.04
CA VAL A 273 -12.02 -0.53 8.88
C VAL A 273 -12.02 -1.56 7.77
N GLU A 274 -12.62 -1.22 6.64
CA GLU A 274 -12.72 -2.16 5.53
C GLU A 274 -12.41 -1.46 4.20
N PRO A 275 -11.36 -1.87 3.48
CA PRO A 275 -11.18 -1.51 2.08
C PRO A 275 -12.13 -2.35 1.21
N THR A 276 -12.74 -1.73 0.22
CA THR A 276 -13.73 -2.37 -0.63
C THR A 276 -13.12 -2.77 -1.98
N PRO A 277 -13.23 -4.04 -2.41
CA PRO A 277 -12.80 -4.48 -3.74
C PRO A 277 -13.59 -3.83 -4.87
N GLY A 278 -13.01 -3.81 -6.07
CA GLY A 278 -13.63 -3.27 -7.28
C GLY A 278 -13.20 -4.00 -8.54
N GLY A 279 -13.63 -3.50 -9.69
CA GLY A 279 -13.30 -4.07 -10.99
C GLY A 279 -11.86 -3.73 -11.42
N TRP A 280 -11.15 -4.69 -11.96
CA TRP A 280 -9.83 -4.47 -12.56
C TRP A 280 -9.94 -4.24 -14.07
N GLY A 281 -8.98 -3.52 -14.62
CA GLY A 281 -8.89 -3.30 -16.04
C GLY A 281 -8.61 -4.60 -16.81
N ALA A 282 -9.18 -4.69 -18.02
CA ALA A 282 -8.87 -5.74 -18.96
C ALA A 282 -7.42 -5.66 -19.46
N TRP A 283 -6.88 -6.77 -19.91
CA TRP A 283 -5.55 -6.85 -20.50
C TRP A 283 -5.61 -7.53 -21.89
N GLY A 284 -4.47 -7.60 -22.59
CA GLY A 284 -4.49 -7.98 -24.01
C GLY A 284 -5.15 -9.31 -24.36
N ASP A 285 -5.14 -10.28 -23.43
CA ASP A 285 -5.59 -11.65 -23.65
C ASP A 285 -6.71 -12.08 -22.68
N GLY A 286 -7.29 -11.15 -21.90
CA GLY A 286 -8.32 -11.51 -20.93
C GLY A 286 -9.10 -10.34 -20.35
N ASP A 287 -10.28 -10.67 -19.85
CA ASP A 287 -11.14 -9.75 -19.11
C ASP A 287 -10.51 -9.35 -17.78
N GLY A 288 -10.88 -8.18 -17.28
CA GLY A 288 -10.51 -7.72 -15.95
C GLY A 288 -11.20 -8.55 -14.87
N ALA A 289 -10.52 -8.74 -13.74
CA ALA A 289 -11.06 -9.46 -12.60
C ALA A 289 -12.21 -8.69 -11.94
N ASP A 290 -13.29 -9.39 -11.63
CA ASP A 290 -14.40 -8.86 -10.85
C ASP A 290 -14.02 -8.76 -9.37
N ALA A 291 -14.47 -7.73 -8.68
CA ALA A 291 -14.42 -7.60 -7.23
C ALA A 291 -13.04 -7.98 -6.61
N LEU A 292 -11.96 -7.50 -7.19
CA LEU A 292 -10.60 -7.73 -6.68
C LEU A 292 -10.07 -6.48 -6.00
N ILE A 293 -9.35 -6.66 -4.88
CA ILE A 293 -8.73 -5.54 -4.17
C ILE A 293 -7.68 -4.84 -5.04
N ASN A 294 -7.46 -3.55 -4.81
CA ASN A 294 -6.53 -2.76 -5.58
C ASN A 294 -5.05 -3.22 -5.42
N ASN A 295 -4.20 -2.72 -6.30
CA ASN A 295 -2.79 -3.11 -6.37
C ASN A 295 -1.91 -2.55 -5.22
N VAL A 296 -2.44 -1.67 -4.38
CA VAL A 296 -1.72 -1.09 -3.23
C VAL A 296 -1.95 -1.92 -1.97
N ASN A 297 -3.10 -2.59 -1.86
CA ASN A 297 -3.50 -3.36 -0.68
C ASN A 297 -3.09 -4.84 -0.72
N GLY A 298 -2.52 -5.31 -1.82
CA GLY A 298 -2.01 -6.68 -1.94
C GLY A 298 -3.10 -7.76 -1.89
N ALA A 299 -2.88 -8.82 -1.14
CA ALA A 299 -3.76 -9.99 -1.08
C ALA A 299 -4.83 -9.89 0.01
N PHE A 300 -5.46 -8.73 0.16
CA PHE A 300 -6.57 -8.53 1.09
C PHE A 300 -7.75 -9.45 0.77
N LYS A 301 -8.43 -9.91 1.81
CA LYS A 301 -9.66 -10.70 1.71
C LYS A 301 -10.69 -10.14 2.69
N ASP A 302 -11.94 -10.11 2.27
CA ASP A 302 -13.03 -9.68 3.14
C ASP A 302 -13.20 -10.62 4.34
N ILE A 303 -13.66 -10.04 5.44
CA ILE A 303 -14.05 -10.80 6.60
C ILE A 303 -15.36 -11.53 6.26
N PRO A 304 -15.50 -12.84 6.56
CA PRO A 304 -16.78 -13.55 6.41
C PRO A 304 -17.92 -12.81 7.10
N ILE A 305 -19.09 -12.78 6.45
CA ILE A 305 -20.27 -12.02 6.91
C ILE A 305 -20.63 -12.37 8.34
N GLU A 306 -20.64 -13.65 8.67
CA GLU A 306 -21.02 -14.16 10.00
C GLU A 306 -20.04 -13.67 11.09
N ILE A 307 -18.76 -13.60 10.78
CA ILE A 307 -17.75 -13.06 11.69
C ILE A 307 -17.92 -11.56 11.84
N TYR A 308 -18.20 -10.86 10.74
CA TYR A 308 -18.38 -9.41 10.73
C TYR A 308 -19.57 -8.99 11.59
N GLU A 309 -20.76 -9.62 11.39
CA GLU A 309 -21.98 -9.35 12.14
C GLU A 309 -21.86 -9.74 13.63
N ASN A 310 -21.13 -10.82 13.91
CA ASN A 310 -20.85 -11.21 15.31
C ASN A 310 -19.93 -10.20 16.01
N LYS A 311 -18.96 -9.64 15.28
CA LYS A 311 -17.96 -8.71 15.84
C LYS A 311 -18.48 -7.28 15.95
N TYR A 312 -19.30 -6.83 15.00
CA TYR A 312 -19.76 -5.44 14.91
C TYR A 312 -21.28 -5.34 14.95
N PRO A 313 -21.87 -4.27 15.52
CA PRO A 313 -23.31 -4.10 15.66
C PRO A 313 -23.98 -3.66 14.34
N VAL A 314 -23.80 -4.43 13.29
CA VAL A 314 -24.39 -4.22 11.96
C VAL A 314 -24.89 -5.54 11.39
N THR A 315 -25.82 -5.47 10.44
CA THR A 315 -26.30 -6.63 9.67
C THR A 315 -26.04 -6.37 8.18
N ILE A 316 -25.39 -7.31 7.50
CA ILE A 316 -25.14 -7.22 6.05
C ILE A 316 -26.37 -7.78 5.33
N ARG A 317 -27.16 -6.91 4.70
CA ARG A 317 -28.40 -7.27 3.99
C ARG A 317 -28.13 -7.91 2.65
N ASN A 318 -27.20 -7.31 1.90
CA ASN A 318 -26.81 -7.79 0.59
C ASN A 318 -25.32 -7.61 0.40
N TYR A 319 -24.69 -8.56 -0.27
CA TYR A 319 -23.29 -8.49 -0.67
C TYR A 319 -23.12 -9.25 -1.98
N GLY A 320 -22.67 -8.58 -3.04
CA GLY A 320 -22.56 -9.22 -4.33
C GLY A 320 -21.84 -8.39 -5.39
N ILE A 321 -21.62 -9.03 -6.53
CA ILE A 321 -21.04 -8.39 -7.70
C ILE A 321 -22.09 -7.49 -8.36
N ARG A 322 -21.71 -6.25 -8.60
CA ARG A 322 -22.51 -5.27 -9.34
C ARG A 322 -22.40 -5.56 -10.84
N LYS A 323 -23.35 -6.34 -11.36
CA LYS A 323 -23.35 -6.78 -12.76
C LYS A 323 -23.32 -5.60 -13.73
N ASP A 324 -22.72 -5.82 -14.90
CA ASP A 324 -22.67 -4.89 -16.03
C ASP A 324 -22.00 -3.53 -15.72
N THR A 325 -21.13 -3.49 -14.71
CA THR A 325 -20.34 -2.29 -14.37
C THR A 325 -18.91 -2.32 -14.91
N GLY A 326 -18.48 -3.44 -15.52
CA GLY A 326 -17.19 -3.54 -16.18
C GLY A 326 -17.13 -2.69 -17.46
N GLY A 327 -16.03 -1.96 -17.66
CA GLY A 327 -15.82 -1.13 -18.84
C GLY A 327 -15.88 -1.96 -20.14
N PRO A 328 -16.57 -1.47 -21.19
CA PRO A 328 -16.70 -2.18 -22.45
C PRO A 328 -15.39 -2.19 -23.25
N GLY A 329 -15.14 -3.26 -24.00
CA GLY A 329 -13.97 -3.39 -24.87
C GLY A 329 -13.94 -4.75 -25.57
N LYS A 330 -12.89 -4.99 -26.36
CA LYS A 330 -12.64 -6.33 -26.92
C LYS A 330 -12.52 -7.37 -25.81
N MET A 331 -11.82 -7.01 -24.72
CA MET A 331 -11.84 -7.66 -23.43
C MET A 331 -12.52 -6.70 -22.44
N ARG A 332 -13.41 -7.23 -21.61
CA ARG A 332 -14.24 -6.45 -20.69
C ARG A 332 -13.48 -6.12 -19.42
N GLY A 333 -13.64 -4.92 -18.89
CA GLY A 333 -13.23 -4.60 -17.52
C GLY A 333 -14.01 -5.42 -16.49
N GLY A 334 -13.45 -5.65 -15.32
CA GLY A 334 -14.08 -6.35 -14.21
C GLY A 334 -15.24 -5.55 -13.61
N ASN A 335 -16.20 -6.25 -13.04
CA ASN A 335 -17.32 -5.64 -12.32
C ASN A 335 -16.93 -5.21 -10.92
N GLY A 336 -17.56 -4.13 -10.45
CA GLY A 336 -17.51 -3.71 -9.05
C GLY A 336 -18.35 -4.60 -8.15
N LEU A 337 -18.46 -4.21 -6.89
CA LEU A 337 -19.35 -4.86 -5.93
C LEU A 337 -20.28 -3.86 -5.26
N TYR A 338 -21.28 -4.38 -4.60
CA TYR A 338 -22.11 -3.62 -3.66
C TYR A 338 -22.22 -4.37 -2.34
N LYS A 339 -22.36 -3.61 -1.25
CA LYS A 339 -22.54 -4.13 0.08
C LYS A 339 -23.52 -3.22 0.83
N GLU A 340 -24.56 -3.81 1.38
CA GLU A 340 -25.66 -3.10 2.01
C GLU A 340 -25.76 -3.48 3.47
N TYR A 341 -25.76 -2.46 4.34
CA TYR A 341 -25.74 -2.63 5.79
C TYR A 341 -27.02 -2.11 6.43
N THR A 342 -27.52 -2.84 7.43
CA THR A 342 -28.38 -2.29 8.47
C THR A 342 -27.53 -1.95 9.66
N VAL A 343 -27.63 -0.72 10.12
CA VAL A 343 -26.94 -0.22 11.30
C VAL A 343 -27.82 -0.47 12.52
N ASN A 344 -27.30 -1.20 13.49
CA ASN A 344 -28.06 -1.64 14.68
C ASN A 344 -27.78 -0.77 15.93
N THR A 345 -26.93 0.27 15.81
CA THR A 345 -26.59 1.21 16.88
C THR A 345 -26.23 2.56 16.28
N ASP A 346 -26.24 3.62 17.08
CA ASP A 346 -25.66 4.89 16.65
C ASP A 346 -24.17 4.73 16.40
N LEU A 347 -23.73 5.14 15.22
CA LEU A 347 -22.33 5.07 14.82
C LEU A 347 -21.96 6.21 13.89
N ASN A 348 -20.67 6.43 13.74
CA ASN A 348 -20.12 7.31 12.71
C ASN A 348 -19.63 6.48 11.54
N LEU A 349 -19.95 6.94 10.33
CA LEU A 349 -19.47 6.40 9.07
C LEU A 349 -18.52 7.41 8.43
N SER A 350 -17.30 6.98 8.16
CA SER A 350 -16.32 7.75 7.40
C SER A 350 -16.04 7.03 6.08
N LEU A 351 -16.03 7.75 4.97
CA LEU A 351 -15.82 7.22 3.63
C LEU A 351 -14.62 7.92 2.98
N TRP A 352 -13.75 7.12 2.38
CA TRP A 352 -12.72 7.59 1.49
C TRP A 352 -12.83 6.86 0.15
N PHE A 353 -13.51 7.49 -0.80
CA PHE A 353 -13.78 6.96 -2.13
C PHE A 353 -13.33 7.99 -3.17
N GLU A 354 -12.47 7.56 -4.06
CA GLU A 354 -11.87 8.38 -5.11
C GLU A 354 -12.14 7.78 -6.49
N ARG A 355 -11.95 8.59 -7.53
CA ARG A 355 -12.07 8.18 -8.93
C ARG A 355 -13.49 7.74 -9.30
N SER A 356 -14.45 8.58 -8.95
CA SER A 356 -15.85 8.44 -9.33
C SER A 356 -16.07 8.51 -10.86
#